data_9a9c44869031d17c6e0d9ea433b41d2f
#
_entry.id   9a9c44869031d17c6e0d9ea433b41d2f
#
_cell.length_a   1.000
_cell.length_b   1.000
_cell.length_c   1.000
_cell.angle_alpha   90.00
_cell.angle_beta   90.00
_cell.angle_gamma   90.00
#
_symmetry.space_group_name_H-M   'P 1'
#
loop_
_entity.id
_entity.type
_entity.pdbx_description
1 polymer ?
#
loop_
_entity_poly.entity_id
_entity_poly.type
_entity_poly.pdbx_seq_one_letter_code
_entity_poly.pdbx_strand_id
1 'polypeptide(L)'
;MEVVHYEADDIYFSVDSGLGFLTGQAKVVSGSMELTAHRIVLRLDDNEVCAFGTKDSLGQWVGRPQFKDGAQAFTQDELCYNFDTGKGLSRHAVTQENEIVFHASRAKRQPDETVHVRGGKFTTCDADNPHFHFHLTKAIMVPNDRVVSGPLYLKFRKIPTPLMLPFGWFPLSQEKESQGVLLPSYGDGGELGFFLKDLGYYQPLGEHWDAKLLTDIYTGGSWAARIASNYNYRYRNSGAFNLSFQRQRQGFKGTPGFGLANNFFVRWNHSQDPRARPNSRFNASVNFGSSGNFQQNLNSSQEEYLSNTFQSSLQWTANVPRTPFSTNISARHNQNSLTGNVSVTVPSLSLNMQRTSLAKLVGLTAGRSSLLDGVAVTYSSQMENTLQGPDSLFGAQDWRNLKIRNGLKHNIKMSSSSSIGFISLAPTFTYDQYDSFQRLDVTEVPVGA
;
A
#
# COMPACT_ATOMS: atom_id res chain seq x y z
N MET A 1 -19.84 -40.39 22.94
CA MET A 1 -20.32 -40.80 21.61
C MET A 1 -21.09 -39.62 21.05
N GLU A 2 -20.63 -39.07 19.97
CA GLU A 2 -21.41 -38.05 19.24
C GLU A 2 -22.60 -38.73 18.57
N VAL A 3 -23.76 -38.13 18.70
CA VAL A 3 -24.98 -38.64 18.09
C VAL A 3 -25.00 -38.20 16.64
N VAL A 4 -25.09 -39.15 15.73
CA VAL A 4 -25.20 -38.90 14.30
C VAL A 4 -26.65 -38.94 13.90
N HIS A 5 -27.16 -37.88 13.28
CA HIS A 5 -28.51 -37.74 12.78
C HIS A 5 -28.55 -38.00 11.27
N TYR A 6 -29.49 -38.82 10.82
CA TYR A 6 -29.70 -39.18 9.42
C TYR A 6 -31.11 -38.75 8.98
N GLU A 7 -31.20 -38.13 7.80
CA GLU A 7 -32.47 -37.72 7.18
C GLU A 7 -32.40 -37.99 5.67
N ALA A 8 -33.43 -38.58 5.09
CA ALA A 8 -33.54 -38.78 3.64
C ALA A 8 -34.99 -39.11 3.26
N ASP A 9 -35.35 -39.04 1.98
CA ASP A 9 -36.67 -39.46 1.50
C ASP A 9 -36.82 -40.98 1.67
N ASP A 10 -35.77 -41.77 1.37
CA ASP A 10 -35.71 -43.22 1.56
C ASP A 10 -34.45 -43.61 2.34
N ILE A 11 -34.64 -44.41 3.41
CA ILE A 11 -33.54 -44.93 4.22
C ILE A 11 -33.65 -46.46 4.27
N TYR A 12 -32.57 -47.13 3.83
CA TYR A 12 -32.45 -48.58 3.86
C TYR A 12 -31.17 -49.01 4.57
N PHE A 13 -31.28 -49.90 5.54
CA PHE A 13 -30.14 -50.51 6.23
C PHE A 13 -30.13 -52.02 6.04
N SER A 14 -29.00 -52.57 5.59
CA SER A 14 -28.73 -53.98 5.51
C SER A 14 -27.82 -54.43 6.65
N VAL A 15 -28.33 -55.13 7.60
CA VAL A 15 -27.60 -55.61 8.80
C VAL A 15 -26.51 -56.60 8.41
N ASP A 16 -26.81 -57.48 7.43
CA ASP A 16 -25.88 -58.52 6.99
C ASP A 16 -24.63 -57.96 6.25
N SER A 17 -24.79 -56.86 5.58
CA SER A 17 -23.68 -56.20 4.83
C SER A 17 -23.06 -55.01 5.52
N GLY A 18 -23.57 -54.58 6.67
CA GLY A 18 -23.13 -53.39 7.36
C GLY A 18 -23.31 -52.10 6.54
N LEU A 19 -24.24 -52.08 5.55
CA LEU A 19 -24.46 -50.94 4.67
C LEU A 19 -25.75 -50.21 4.95
N GLY A 20 -25.69 -48.88 5.00
CA GLY A 20 -26.84 -48.00 5.02
C GLY A 20 -26.92 -47.18 3.73
N PHE A 21 -28.10 -47.07 3.14
CA PHE A 21 -28.35 -46.25 1.95
C PHE A 21 -29.38 -45.19 2.31
N LEU A 22 -29.02 -43.93 2.06
CA LEU A 22 -29.91 -42.78 2.15
C LEU A 22 -30.06 -42.21 0.75
N THR A 23 -31.27 -42.08 0.25
CA THR A 23 -31.56 -41.63 -1.10
C THR A 23 -32.63 -40.55 -1.09
N GLY A 24 -32.49 -39.53 -1.93
CA GLY A 24 -33.36 -38.37 -1.99
C GLY A 24 -33.09 -37.39 -0.85
N GLN A 25 -32.59 -36.22 -1.15
CA GLN A 25 -32.24 -35.14 -0.20
C GLN A 25 -31.54 -35.63 1.08
N ALA A 26 -30.63 -36.60 0.89
CA ALA A 26 -29.98 -37.24 2.01
C ALA A 26 -29.12 -36.29 2.81
N LYS A 27 -29.23 -36.32 4.12
CA LYS A 27 -28.52 -35.47 5.06
C LYS A 27 -27.96 -36.26 6.22
N VAL A 28 -26.73 -36.01 6.59
CA VAL A 28 -26.05 -36.58 7.76
C VAL A 28 -25.42 -35.42 8.55
N VAL A 29 -25.72 -35.40 9.86
CA VAL A 29 -25.21 -34.39 10.80
C VAL A 29 -24.49 -35.06 11.94
N SER A 30 -23.25 -34.66 12.21
CA SER A 30 -22.44 -35.09 13.36
C SER A 30 -21.69 -33.90 13.94
N GLY A 31 -22.08 -33.44 15.12
CA GLY A 31 -21.50 -32.25 15.73
C GLY A 31 -21.66 -31.00 14.87
N SER A 32 -20.54 -30.36 14.46
CA SER A 32 -20.52 -29.19 13.56
C SER A 32 -20.53 -29.56 12.08
N MET A 33 -20.36 -30.85 11.75
CA MET A 33 -20.30 -31.34 10.38
C MET A 33 -21.67 -31.65 9.82
N GLU A 34 -21.98 -31.14 8.65
CA GLU A 34 -23.19 -31.39 7.88
C GLU A 34 -22.85 -31.86 6.47
N LEU A 35 -23.37 -33.02 6.07
CA LEU A 35 -23.21 -33.55 4.72
C LEU A 35 -24.60 -33.73 4.09
N THR A 36 -24.82 -33.05 2.95
CA THR A 36 -26.05 -33.21 2.15
C THR A 36 -25.71 -33.72 0.76
N ALA A 37 -26.51 -34.65 0.22
CA ALA A 37 -26.30 -35.18 -1.13
C ALA A 37 -27.58 -35.78 -1.69
N HIS A 38 -27.60 -36.12 -2.99
CA HIS A 38 -28.67 -36.91 -3.58
C HIS A 38 -28.67 -38.33 -3.02
N ARG A 39 -27.50 -38.94 -2.84
CA ARG A 39 -27.34 -40.28 -2.30
C ARG A 39 -26.14 -40.32 -1.35
N ILE A 40 -26.37 -40.93 -0.16
CA ILE A 40 -25.32 -41.21 0.83
C ILE A 40 -25.30 -42.70 1.11
N VAL A 41 -24.11 -43.27 1.12
CA VAL A 41 -23.86 -44.67 1.49
C VAL A 41 -23.01 -44.68 2.76
N LEU A 42 -23.53 -45.35 3.79
CA LEU A 42 -22.87 -45.55 5.06
C LEU A 42 -22.26 -46.94 5.09
N ARG A 43 -20.99 -47.09 5.38
CA ARG A 43 -20.30 -48.34 5.67
C ARG A 43 -20.06 -48.40 7.17
N LEU A 44 -20.93 -49.08 7.88
CA LEU A 44 -20.90 -49.09 9.34
C LEU A 44 -19.67 -49.82 9.90
N ASP A 45 -19.23 -50.88 9.23
CA ASP A 45 -18.09 -51.68 9.65
C ASP A 45 -16.74 -50.92 9.50
N ASP A 46 -16.67 -50.04 8.50
CA ASP A 46 -15.48 -49.25 8.17
C ASP A 46 -15.54 -47.82 8.72
N ASN A 47 -16.60 -47.44 9.40
CA ASN A 47 -16.90 -46.06 9.81
C ASN A 47 -16.71 -45.05 8.69
N GLU A 48 -17.14 -45.41 7.47
CA GLU A 48 -16.98 -44.58 6.27
C GLU A 48 -18.33 -44.08 5.74
N VAL A 49 -18.40 -42.83 5.35
CA VAL A 49 -19.55 -42.23 4.66
C VAL A 49 -19.12 -41.82 3.25
N CYS A 50 -19.84 -42.24 2.22
CA CYS A 50 -19.67 -41.83 0.85
C CYS A 50 -20.92 -41.13 0.31
N ALA A 51 -20.76 -39.94 -0.24
CA ALA A 51 -21.84 -39.13 -0.79
C ALA A 51 -21.64 -38.91 -2.30
N PHE A 52 -22.73 -39.00 -3.05
CA PHE A 52 -22.75 -38.94 -4.50
C PHE A 52 -23.85 -38.00 -4.99
N GLY A 53 -23.50 -37.13 -5.97
CA GLY A 53 -24.49 -36.43 -6.78
C GLY A 53 -25.01 -37.28 -7.91
N THR A 54 -26.08 -36.88 -8.55
CA THR A 54 -26.64 -37.53 -9.75
C THR A 54 -26.71 -36.53 -10.89
N LYS A 55 -26.84 -37.03 -12.12
CA LYS A 55 -27.11 -36.17 -13.29
C LYS A 55 -28.52 -36.39 -13.76
N ASP A 56 -29.22 -35.30 -14.08
CA ASP A 56 -30.52 -35.37 -14.68
C ASP A 56 -30.46 -35.82 -16.18
N SER A 57 -31.62 -35.96 -16.80
CA SER A 57 -31.76 -36.36 -18.21
C SER A 57 -31.10 -35.37 -19.19
N LEU A 58 -30.81 -34.15 -18.78
CA LEU A 58 -30.12 -33.10 -19.54
C LEU A 58 -28.61 -33.07 -19.25
N GLY A 59 -28.10 -33.98 -18.41
CA GLY A 59 -26.71 -34.06 -18.01
C GLY A 59 -26.26 -33.02 -16.98
N GLN A 60 -27.22 -32.31 -16.37
CA GLN A 60 -26.92 -31.34 -15.31
C GLN A 60 -26.82 -32.07 -13.95
N TRP A 61 -25.92 -31.58 -13.10
CA TRP A 61 -25.73 -32.11 -11.77
C TRP A 61 -26.90 -31.74 -10.85
N VAL A 62 -27.49 -32.76 -10.18
CA VAL A 62 -28.55 -32.60 -9.18
C VAL A 62 -28.09 -33.21 -7.87
N GLY A 63 -28.31 -32.49 -6.76
CA GLY A 63 -27.96 -32.96 -5.43
C GLY A 63 -26.49 -33.29 -5.25
N ARG A 64 -25.60 -32.43 -5.77
CA ARG A 64 -24.15 -32.57 -5.54
C ARG A 64 -23.88 -32.58 -4.04
N PRO A 65 -22.98 -33.45 -3.57
CA PRO A 65 -22.58 -33.46 -2.18
C PRO A 65 -22.09 -32.09 -1.71
N GLN A 66 -22.67 -31.58 -0.65
CA GLN A 66 -22.23 -30.38 0.06
C GLN A 66 -21.80 -30.81 1.46
N PHE A 67 -20.55 -30.53 1.77
CA PHE A 67 -19.99 -30.76 3.08
C PHE A 67 -19.74 -29.41 3.76
N LYS A 68 -20.26 -29.24 4.96
CA LYS A 68 -20.02 -28.04 5.80
C LYS A 68 -19.36 -28.48 7.09
N ASP A 69 -18.34 -27.74 7.51
CA ASP A 69 -17.66 -27.87 8.78
C ASP A 69 -17.40 -26.47 9.34
N GLY A 70 -18.19 -26.05 10.30
CA GLY A 70 -18.19 -24.68 10.79
C GLY A 70 -18.51 -23.66 9.69
N ALA A 71 -17.59 -22.75 9.43
CA ALA A 71 -17.74 -21.71 8.39
C ALA A 71 -17.34 -22.18 6.98
N GLN A 72 -16.73 -23.35 6.83
CA GLN A 72 -16.25 -23.85 5.54
C GLN A 72 -17.32 -24.66 4.84
N ALA A 73 -17.53 -24.42 3.55
CA ALA A 73 -18.44 -25.15 2.70
C ALA A 73 -17.74 -25.64 1.43
N PHE A 74 -17.95 -26.91 1.10
CA PHE A 74 -17.37 -27.57 -0.08
C PHE A 74 -18.49 -28.20 -0.89
N THR A 75 -18.55 -27.91 -2.18
CA THR A 75 -19.43 -28.60 -3.13
C THR A 75 -18.59 -29.50 -4.01
N GLN A 76 -19.01 -30.75 -4.21
CA GLN A 76 -18.21 -31.77 -4.90
C GLN A 76 -19.10 -32.74 -5.69
N ASP A 77 -18.53 -33.53 -6.60
CA ASP A 77 -19.28 -34.56 -7.32
C ASP A 77 -19.36 -35.85 -6.52
N GLU A 78 -18.29 -36.20 -5.79
CA GLU A 78 -18.18 -37.37 -4.91
C GLU A 78 -17.35 -36.99 -3.67
N LEU A 79 -17.74 -37.50 -2.54
CA LEU A 79 -17.03 -37.42 -1.25
C LEU A 79 -17.08 -38.76 -0.57
N CYS A 80 -15.94 -39.29 -0.13
CA CYS A 80 -15.88 -40.35 0.89
C CYS A 80 -15.06 -39.84 2.07
N TYR A 81 -15.56 -40.04 3.28
CA TYR A 81 -14.91 -39.65 4.53
C TYR A 81 -14.98 -40.79 5.53
N ASN A 82 -13.84 -41.12 6.13
CA ASN A 82 -13.69 -42.14 7.14
C ASN A 82 -13.50 -41.47 8.52
N PHE A 83 -14.41 -41.73 9.44
CA PHE A 83 -14.41 -41.08 10.76
C PHE A 83 -13.30 -41.56 11.69
N ASP A 84 -12.84 -42.81 11.57
CA ASP A 84 -11.77 -43.33 12.42
C ASP A 84 -10.44 -42.77 12.08
N THR A 85 -10.16 -42.61 10.78
CA THR A 85 -8.87 -42.16 10.30
C THR A 85 -8.82 -40.64 10.04
N GLY A 86 -9.96 -39.94 10.04
CA GLY A 86 -10.09 -38.55 9.70
C GLY A 86 -9.74 -38.23 8.23
N LYS A 87 -9.63 -39.27 7.37
CA LYS A 87 -9.26 -39.10 5.95
C LYS A 87 -10.50 -38.93 5.09
N GLY A 88 -10.43 -37.94 4.17
CA GLY A 88 -11.46 -37.71 3.17
C GLY A 88 -10.88 -37.75 1.76
N LEU A 89 -11.66 -38.25 0.80
CA LEU A 89 -11.35 -38.21 -0.62
C LEU A 89 -12.51 -37.55 -1.38
N SER A 90 -12.21 -36.53 -2.15
CA SER A 90 -13.21 -35.78 -2.91
C SER A 90 -12.81 -35.64 -4.38
N ARG A 91 -13.79 -35.63 -5.26
CA ARG A 91 -13.63 -35.38 -6.69
C ARG A 91 -14.38 -34.13 -7.11
N HIS A 92 -13.74 -33.31 -7.95
CA HIS A 92 -14.27 -32.04 -8.47
C HIS A 92 -14.83 -31.14 -7.35
N ALA A 93 -14.03 -30.99 -6.27
CA ALA A 93 -14.38 -30.14 -5.16
C ALA A 93 -14.21 -28.66 -5.53
N VAL A 94 -15.18 -27.85 -5.12
CA VAL A 94 -15.16 -26.39 -5.25
C VAL A 94 -15.41 -25.80 -3.88
N THR A 95 -14.57 -24.86 -3.48
CA THR A 95 -14.76 -24.06 -2.27
C THR A 95 -14.54 -22.59 -2.60
N GLN A 96 -15.28 -21.75 -1.95
CA GLN A 96 -15.12 -20.31 -2.03
C GLN A 96 -14.77 -19.75 -0.66
N GLU A 97 -13.71 -19.01 -0.60
CA GLU A 97 -13.28 -18.29 0.60
C GLU A 97 -13.04 -16.83 0.20
N ASN A 98 -13.90 -15.95 0.70
CA ASN A 98 -13.95 -14.55 0.31
C ASN A 98 -14.21 -14.38 -1.21
N GLU A 99 -13.33 -13.64 -1.90
CA GLU A 99 -13.38 -13.44 -3.35
C GLU A 99 -12.65 -14.54 -4.14
N ILE A 100 -12.06 -15.53 -3.44
CA ILE A 100 -11.25 -16.58 -4.06
C ILE A 100 -12.07 -17.84 -4.21
N VAL A 101 -12.12 -18.38 -5.41
CA VAL A 101 -12.71 -19.66 -5.75
C VAL A 101 -11.60 -20.66 -6.04
N PHE A 102 -11.63 -21.78 -5.32
CA PHE A 102 -10.66 -22.84 -5.48
C PHE A 102 -11.35 -24.12 -5.96
N HIS A 103 -10.94 -24.60 -7.13
CA HIS A 103 -11.41 -25.86 -7.68
C HIS A 103 -10.32 -26.93 -7.53
N ALA A 104 -10.67 -28.15 -7.18
CA ALA A 104 -9.78 -29.29 -7.09
C ALA A 104 -10.32 -30.45 -7.92
N SER A 105 -9.55 -30.96 -8.88
CA SER A 105 -9.96 -32.18 -9.62
C SER A 105 -10.00 -33.40 -8.69
N ARG A 106 -9.05 -33.48 -7.76
CA ARG A 106 -9.04 -34.44 -6.66
C ARG A 106 -8.50 -33.77 -5.43
N ALA A 107 -9.16 -33.95 -4.29
CA ALA A 107 -8.72 -33.49 -3.00
C ALA A 107 -8.71 -34.65 -2.00
N LYS A 108 -7.67 -34.70 -1.17
CA LYS A 108 -7.52 -35.69 -0.10
C LYS A 108 -7.27 -34.96 1.21
N ARG A 109 -8.24 -35.02 2.14
CA ARG A 109 -8.05 -34.55 3.52
C ARG A 109 -7.23 -35.56 4.29
N GLN A 110 -6.30 -35.08 5.08
CA GLN A 110 -5.45 -35.85 5.96
C GLN A 110 -5.94 -35.73 7.42
N PRO A 111 -5.46 -36.59 8.35
CA PRO A 111 -5.84 -36.51 9.76
C PRO A 111 -5.47 -35.19 10.45
N ASP A 112 -4.45 -34.51 9.95
CA ASP A 112 -3.99 -33.18 10.40
C ASP A 112 -4.78 -32.00 9.75
N GLU A 113 -5.96 -32.31 9.17
CA GLU A 113 -6.83 -31.39 8.46
C GLU A 113 -6.27 -30.80 7.18
N THR A 114 -5.01 -31.03 6.84
CA THR A 114 -4.45 -30.56 5.57
C THR A 114 -5.13 -31.23 4.38
N VAL A 115 -5.32 -30.47 3.31
CA VAL A 115 -5.96 -30.96 2.08
C VAL A 115 -4.92 -31.00 0.96
N HIS A 116 -4.59 -32.21 0.51
CA HIS A 116 -3.74 -32.43 -0.63
C HIS A 116 -4.55 -32.38 -1.92
N VAL A 117 -4.21 -31.47 -2.80
CA VAL A 117 -4.92 -31.21 -4.04
C VAL A 117 -4.09 -31.62 -5.26
N ARG A 118 -4.77 -32.21 -6.24
CA ARG A 118 -4.21 -32.48 -7.58
C ARG A 118 -5.08 -31.84 -8.65
N GLY A 119 -4.47 -31.14 -9.58
CA GLY A 119 -5.17 -30.43 -10.65
C GLY A 119 -6.05 -29.30 -10.10
N GLY A 120 -5.46 -28.42 -9.26
CA GLY A 120 -6.14 -27.26 -8.69
C GLY A 120 -6.30 -26.12 -9.69
N LYS A 121 -7.36 -25.33 -9.52
CA LYS A 121 -7.54 -24.04 -10.20
C LYS A 121 -7.80 -22.98 -9.13
N PHE A 122 -7.02 -21.94 -9.14
CA PHE A 122 -7.14 -20.80 -8.21
C PHE A 122 -7.57 -19.58 -9.02
N THR A 123 -8.69 -18.97 -8.68
CA THR A 123 -9.31 -17.90 -9.46
C THR A 123 -10.16 -16.98 -8.58
N THR A 124 -10.43 -15.78 -9.07
CA THR A 124 -11.45 -14.87 -8.52
C THR A 124 -12.73 -14.87 -9.37
N CYS A 125 -12.84 -15.78 -10.36
CA CYS A 125 -14.01 -15.93 -11.20
C CYS A 125 -14.91 -17.03 -10.62
N ASP A 126 -16.15 -16.71 -10.34
CA ASP A 126 -17.19 -17.57 -9.75
C ASP A 126 -17.85 -18.55 -10.73
N ALA A 127 -17.50 -18.47 -12.01
CA ALA A 127 -18.04 -19.37 -13.02
C ALA A 127 -17.54 -20.81 -12.85
N ASP A 128 -18.38 -21.82 -13.06
CA ASP A 128 -18.01 -23.25 -13.06
C ASP A 128 -16.80 -23.56 -13.95
N ASN A 129 -16.70 -22.87 -15.10
CA ASN A 129 -15.55 -22.86 -15.96
C ASN A 129 -14.93 -21.48 -16.02
N PRO A 130 -14.01 -21.16 -15.10
CA PRO A 130 -13.47 -19.83 -14.96
C PRO A 130 -12.75 -19.35 -16.22
N HIS A 131 -12.96 -18.08 -16.58
CA HIS A 131 -12.36 -17.46 -17.75
C HIS A 131 -10.84 -17.39 -17.64
N PHE A 132 -10.33 -17.29 -16.43
CA PHE A 132 -8.91 -17.32 -16.11
C PHE A 132 -8.68 -18.01 -14.78
N HIS A 133 -7.57 -18.69 -14.64
CA HIS A 133 -7.17 -19.32 -13.39
C HIS A 133 -5.69 -19.65 -13.37
N PHE A 134 -5.08 -19.66 -12.23
CA PHE A 134 -3.81 -20.33 -12.03
C PHE A 134 -4.07 -21.84 -11.93
N HIS A 135 -3.49 -22.57 -12.86
CA HIS A 135 -3.51 -24.02 -12.82
C HIS A 135 -2.40 -24.55 -11.92
N LEU A 136 -2.77 -25.22 -10.87
CA LEU A 136 -1.88 -25.82 -9.87
C LEU A 136 -1.75 -27.31 -10.17
N THR A 137 -0.54 -27.80 -10.43
CA THR A 137 -0.33 -29.23 -10.67
C THR A 137 -0.60 -30.05 -9.43
N LYS A 138 -0.06 -29.60 -8.30
CA LYS A 138 -0.27 -30.14 -6.94
C LYS A 138 -0.29 -28.98 -5.96
N ALA A 139 -1.09 -29.09 -4.91
CA ALA A 139 -1.11 -28.11 -3.82
C ALA A 139 -1.41 -28.80 -2.50
N ILE A 140 -0.99 -28.16 -1.41
CA ILE A 140 -1.36 -28.49 -0.04
C ILE A 140 -2.05 -27.25 0.51
N MET A 141 -3.28 -27.42 0.90
CA MET A 141 -4.08 -26.38 1.57
C MET A 141 -4.08 -26.65 3.07
N VAL A 142 -3.65 -25.70 3.86
CA VAL A 142 -3.81 -25.65 5.31
C VAL A 142 -5.04 -24.77 5.56
N PRO A 143 -6.15 -25.32 6.08
CA PRO A 143 -7.37 -24.56 6.30
C PRO A 143 -7.13 -23.30 7.13
N ASN A 144 -7.78 -22.21 6.78
CA ASN A 144 -7.69 -20.89 7.43
C ASN A 144 -6.27 -20.26 7.49
N ASP A 145 -5.27 -20.85 6.84
CA ASP A 145 -3.90 -20.34 6.85
C ASP A 145 -3.40 -20.07 5.43
N ARG A 146 -3.10 -21.11 4.64
CA ARG A 146 -2.44 -20.94 3.34
C ARG A 146 -2.64 -22.09 2.37
N VAL A 147 -2.41 -21.81 1.09
CA VAL A 147 -2.23 -22.82 0.04
C VAL A 147 -0.79 -22.74 -0.47
N VAL A 148 -0.06 -23.84 -0.40
CA VAL A 148 1.27 -23.99 -0.97
C VAL A 148 1.16 -24.88 -2.21
N SER A 149 1.61 -24.41 -3.36
CA SER A 149 1.57 -25.20 -4.60
C SER A 149 2.96 -25.49 -5.15
N GLY A 150 3.08 -26.59 -5.86
CA GLY A 150 4.16 -26.83 -6.79
C GLY A 150 4.03 -25.93 -8.02
N PRO A 151 4.63 -26.35 -9.17
CA PRO A 151 4.56 -25.57 -10.39
C PRO A 151 3.15 -25.18 -10.77
N LEU A 152 2.96 -23.89 -11.07
CA LEU A 152 1.69 -23.31 -11.47
C LEU A 152 1.88 -22.42 -12.68
N TYR A 153 0.83 -22.29 -13.46
CA TYR A 153 0.82 -21.43 -14.63
C TYR A 153 -0.58 -20.84 -14.87
N LEU A 154 -0.59 -19.61 -15.39
CA LEU A 154 -1.83 -18.91 -15.70
C LEU A 154 -2.45 -19.48 -16.98
N LYS A 155 -3.76 -19.75 -16.95
CA LYS A 155 -4.57 -20.12 -18.11
C LYS A 155 -5.69 -19.10 -18.33
N PHE A 156 -5.91 -18.76 -19.58
CA PHE A 156 -7.14 -18.11 -20.03
C PHE A 156 -8.01 -19.17 -20.72
N ARG A 157 -9.14 -19.52 -20.10
CA ARG A 157 -9.96 -20.65 -20.51
C ARG A 157 -9.12 -21.93 -20.65
N LYS A 158 -8.89 -22.40 -21.87
CA LYS A 158 -8.10 -23.60 -22.17
C LYS A 158 -6.65 -23.30 -22.61
N ILE A 159 -6.31 -22.03 -22.85
CA ILE A 159 -5.02 -21.61 -23.42
C ILE A 159 -4.04 -21.32 -22.28
N PRO A 160 -2.93 -22.06 -22.18
CA PRO A 160 -1.89 -21.74 -21.22
C PRO A 160 -1.10 -20.51 -21.67
N THR A 161 -0.79 -19.63 -20.74
CA THR A 161 0.11 -18.49 -20.98
C THR A 161 1.56 -18.87 -20.65
N PRO A 162 2.56 -18.13 -21.13
CA PRO A 162 3.96 -18.33 -20.75
C PRO A 162 4.27 -17.93 -19.29
N LEU A 163 3.30 -17.38 -18.57
CA LEU A 163 3.47 -17.04 -17.16
C LEU A 163 3.42 -18.30 -16.31
N MET A 164 4.59 -18.76 -15.88
CA MET A 164 4.76 -19.94 -15.05
C MET A 164 5.65 -19.61 -13.85
N LEU A 165 5.26 -20.12 -12.69
CA LEU A 165 6.03 -20.03 -11.46
C LEU A 165 6.38 -21.44 -10.98
N PRO A 166 7.60 -21.67 -10.45
CA PRO A 166 8.02 -22.97 -9.97
C PRO A 166 7.26 -23.44 -8.73
N PHE A 167 6.76 -22.50 -7.95
CA PHE A 167 5.91 -22.75 -6.78
C PHE A 167 5.01 -21.54 -6.52
N GLY A 168 3.92 -21.73 -5.79
CA GLY A 168 3.03 -20.68 -5.32
C GLY A 168 2.76 -20.79 -3.82
N TRP A 169 2.58 -19.65 -3.21
CA TRP A 169 2.19 -19.53 -1.81
C TRP A 169 1.07 -18.50 -1.74
N PHE A 170 -0.11 -18.92 -1.27
CA PHE A 170 -1.31 -18.10 -1.25
C PHE A 170 -1.89 -18.11 0.17
N PRO A 171 -1.93 -16.97 0.89
CA PRO A 171 -2.58 -16.89 2.19
C PRO A 171 -4.10 -16.99 2.03
N LEU A 172 -4.76 -17.72 2.91
CA LEU A 172 -6.22 -17.83 2.99
C LEU A 172 -6.79 -16.98 4.13
N SER A 173 -5.98 -16.66 5.14
CA SER A 173 -6.43 -15.88 6.28
C SER A 173 -6.62 -14.41 5.92
N GLN A 174 -7.69 -13.81 6.45
CA GLN A 174 -7.95 -12.36 6.36
C GLN A 174 -7.21 -11.54 7.41
N GLU A 175 -6.30 -12.10 8.17
CA GLU A 175 -5.53 -11.30 9.10
C GLU A 175 -4.81 -10.21 8.31
N LYS A 176 -5.06 -8.95 8.66
CA LYS A 176 -4.51 -7.75 8.00
C LYS A 176 -2.98 -7.72 7.91
N GLU A 177 -2.31 -8.69 8.47
CA GLU A 177 -0.86 -8.79 8.58
C GLU A 177 -0.28 -10.03 7.89
N SER A 178 -1.07 -10.77 7.11
CA SER A 178 -0.52 -11.95 6.40
C SER A 178 0.36 -11.51 5.23
N GLN A 179 1.61 -11.97 5.25
CA GLN A 179 2.51 -11.84 4.11
C GLN A 179 2.02 -12.66 2.92
N GLY A 180 2.26 -12.21 1.69
CA GLY A 180 1.85 -13.01 0.54
C GLY A 180 2.02 -12.35 -0.81
N VAL A 181 1.78 -13.18 -1.83
CA VAL A 181 1.79 -12.75 -3.23
C VAL A 181 0.51 -11.99 -3.53
N LEU A 182 0.66 -10.80 -4.10
CA LEU A 182 -0.43 -9.99 -4.63
C LEU A 182 -0.70 -10.42 -6.08
N LEU A 183 -1.94 -10.80 -6.33
CA LEU A 183 -2.34 -11.23 -7.67
C LEU A 183 -2.44 -10.04 -8.61
N PRO A 184 -1.93 -10.17 -9.85
CA PRO A 184 -1.96 -9.09 -10.81
C PRO A 184 -3.35 -8.88 -11.40
N SER A 185 -3.67 -7.64 -11.73
CA SER A 185 -4.71 -7.32 -12.70
C SER A 185 -4.16 -7.48 -14.11
N TYR A 186 -5.02 -7.84 -15.06
CA TYR A 186 -4.65 -8.00 -16.46
C TYR A 186 -5.62 -7.25 -17.37
N GLY A 187 -5.14 -6.90 -18.54
CA GLY A 187 -5.96 -6.19 -19.51
C GLY A 187 -5.19 -5.86 -20.78
N ASP A 188 -5.85 -5.10 -21.65
CA ASP A 188 -5.27 -4.54 -22.86
C ASP A 188 -4.85 -3.08 -22.60
N GLY A 189 -3.59 -2.78 -22.81
CA GLY A 189 -2.98 -1.45 -22.68
C GLY A 189 -2.89 -0.69 -24.00
N GLY A 190 -3.61 -1.11 -25.04
CA GLY A 190 -3.58 -0.48 -26.35
C GLY A 190 -2.19 -0.57 -27.00
N GLU A 191 -1.55 0.55 -27.27
CA GLU A 191 -0.21 0.59 -27.90
C GLU A 191 0.89 -0.10 -27.07
N LEU A 192 0.71 -0.24 -25.76
CA LEU A 192 1.63 -0.95 -24.89
C LEU A 192 1.45 -2.47 -24.91
N GLY A 193 0.37 -2.95 -25.53
CA GLY A 193 -0.02 -4.36 -25.58
C GLY A 193 -0.69 -4.84 -24.29
N PHE A 194 -0.85 -6.14 -24.15
CA PHE A 194 -1.43 -6.73 -22.94
C PHE A 194 -0.53 -6.48 -21.73
N PHE A 195 -1.17 -6.28 -20.57
CA PHE A 195 -0.46 -6.04 -19.32
C PHE A 195 -0.84 -7.01 -18.21
N LEU A 196 0.12 -7.17 -17.30
CA LEU A 196 -0.06 -7.67 -15.96
C LEU A 196 0.42 -6.55 -15.02
N LYS A 197 -0.52 -5.95 -14.26
CA LYS A 197 -0.23 -4.89 -13.30
C LYS A 197 -0.39 -5.38 -11.88
N ASP A 198 0.37 -4.78 -10.96
CA ASP A 198 0.31 -5.04 -9.52
C ASP A 198 0.67 -6.48 -9.12
N LEU A 199 1.40 -7.21 -10.00
CA LEU A 199 2.03 -8.46 -9.56
C LEU A 199 3.03 -8.13 -8.46
N GLY A 200 2.86 -8.67 -7.28
CA GLY A 200 3.70 -8.26 -6.20
C GLY A 200 3.78 -9.19 -5.02
N TYR A 201 4.44 -8.69 -3.99
CA TYR A 201 4.58 -9.35 -2.72
C TYR A 201 4.38 -8.35 -1.57
N TYR A 202 3.55 -8.71 -0.62
CA TYR A 202 3.33 -7.96 0.60
C TYR A 202 4.08 -8.60 1.76
N GLN A 203 4.84 -7.80 2.50
CA GLN A 203 5.61 -8.22 3.66
C GLN A 203 5.36 -7.28 4.83
N PRO A 204 4.71 -7.73 5.91
CA PRO A 204 4.74 -7.02 7.18
C PRO A 204 6.16 -7.09 7.77
N LEU A 205 6.69 -5.96 8.18
CA LEU A 205 8.00 -5.79 8.79
C LEU A 205 7.84 -5.50 10.29
N GLY A 206 7.16 -6.39 11.00
CA GLY A 206 6.77 -6.24 12.40
C GLY A 206 5.43 -5.51 12.58
N GLU A 207 5.12 -5.08 13.80
CA GLU A 207 3.80 -4.51 14.17
C GLU A 207 3.53 -3.11 13.61
N HIS A 208 4.56 -2.41 13.11
CA HIS A 208 4.48 -0.98 12.81
C HIS A 208 4.86 -0.61 11.38
N TRP A 209 5.39 -1.55 10.61
CA TRP A 209 5.86 -1.34 9.25
C TRP A 209 5.31 -2.38 8.32
N ASP A 210 5.01 -1.99 7.10
CA ASP A 210 4.75 -2.89 5.98
C ASP A 210 5.55 -2.50 4.75
N ALA A 211 5.72 -3.43 3.83
CA ALA A 211 6.31 -3.18 2.53
C ALA A 211 5.58 -3.97 1.45
N LYS A 212 5.37 -3.34 0.30
CA LYS A 212 4.82 -3.95 -0.92
C LYS A 212 5.84 -3.75 -2.04
N LEU A 213 6.21 -4.84 -2.69
CA LEU A 213 6.92 -4.80 -3.96
C LEU A 213 5.91 -5.10 -5.06
N LEU A 214 5.73 -4.20 -6.00
CA LEU A 214 4.77 -4.33 -7.11
C LEU A 214 5.51 -4.21 -8.43
N THR A 215 5.09 -5.00 -9.42
CA THR A 215 5.69 -5.00 -10.75
C THR A 215 4.59 -5.00 -11.81
N ASP A 216 4.75 -4.16 -12.81
CA ASP A 216 3.89 -4.11 -13.98
C ASP A 216 4.71 -4.53 -15.20
N ILE A 217 4.15 -5.39 -16.03
CA ILE A 217 4.80 -5.93 -17.22
C ILE A 217 3.84 -5.79 -18.40
N TYR A 218 4.36 -5.30 -19.52
CA TYR A 218 3.61 -5.12 -20.76
C TYR A 218 4.25 -5.91 -21.89
N THR A 219 3.44 -6.53 -22.74
CA THR A 219 3.93 -7.32 -23.88
C THR A 219 4.67 -6.46 -24.90
N GLY A 220 4.40 -5.15 -24.95
CA GLY A 220 5.15 -4.18 -25.76
C GLY A 220 6.57 -3.91 -25.29
N GLY A 221 7.02 -4.50 -24.15
CA GLY A 221 8.37 -4.38 -23.59
C GLY A 221 8.54 -3.21 -22.61
N SER A 222 7.45 -2.55 -22.22
CA SER A 222 7.43 -1.61 -21.09
C SER A 222 7.28 -2.36 -19.77
N TRP A 223 7.84 -1.81 -18.70
CA TRP A 223 7.70 -2.38 -17.37
C TRP A 223 7.84 -1.29 -16.28
N ALA A 224 7.29 -1.56 -15.11
CA ALA A 224 7.46 -0.73 -13.93
C ALA A 224 7.70 -1.60 -12.69
N ALA A 225 8.48 -1.07 -11.74
CA ALA A 225 8.65 -1.64 -10.42
C ALA A 225 8.36 -0.57 -9.37
N ARG A 226 7.61 -0.92 -8.32
CA ARG A 226 7.21 -0.01 -7.25
C ARG A 226 7.45 -0.66 -5.89
N ILE A 227 8.00 0.13 -4.98
CA ILE A 227 8.11 -0.22 -3.57
C ILE A 227 7.21 0.76 -2.82
N ALA A 228 6.24 0.24 -2.10
CA ALA A 228 5.38 1.02 -1.21
C ALA A 228 5.55 0.50 0.21
N SER A 229 5.72 1.40 1.16
CA SER A 229 5.91 1.06 2.57
C SER A 229 5.14 2.06 3.42
N ASN A 230 4.41 1.57 4.41
CA ASN A 230 3.74 2.39 5.40
C ASN A 230 4.31 2.08 6.78
N TYR A 231 4.32 3.09 7.63
CA TYR A 231 4.67 2.90 9.04
C TYR A 231 3.77 3.73 9.93
N ASN A 232 3.42 3.15 11.08
CA ASN A 232 2.54 3.80 12.04
C ASN A 232 2.94 3.42 13.48
N TYR A 233 3.55 4.36 14.17
CA TYR A 233 3.84 4.27 15.59
C TYR A 233 2.83 5.10 16.36
N ARG A 234 1.87 4.44 17.00
CA ARG A 234 0.78 5.09 17.73
C ARG A 234 1.35 6.11 18.73
N TYR A 235 0.81 7.35 18.70
CA TYR A 235 1.26 8.50 19.51
C TYR A 235 2.70 8.96 19.29
N ARG A 236 3.37 8.52 18.22
CA ARG A 236 4.73 8.95 17.88
C ARG A 236 4.82 9.55 16.49
N ASN A 237 4.68 8.76 15.48
CA ASN A 237 4.75 9.19 14.09
C ASN A 237 4.08 8.20 13.15
N SER A 238 3.70 8.69 11.99
CA SER A 238 3.21 7.87 10.88
C SER A 238 3.75 8.41 9.57
N GLY A 239 3.80 7.55 8.57
CA GLY A 239 4.23 7.95 7.26
C GLY A 239 4.07 6.87 6.22
N ALA A 240 4.28 7.27 4.97
CA ALA A 240 4.26 6.41 3.81
C ALA A 240 5.44 6.76 2.89
N PHE A 241 6.10 5.75 2.38
CA PHE A 241 7.18 5.85 1.41
C PHE A 241 6.81 5.08 0.16
N ASN A 242 6.97 5.72 -1.01
CA ASN A 242 6.76 5.10 -2.30
C ASN A 242 7.93 5.44 -3.22
N LEU A 243 8.52 4.43 -3.81
CA LEU A 243 9.55 4.53 -4.83
C LEU A 243 9.03 3.80 -6.07
N SER A 244 9.00 4.46 -7.20
CA SER A 244 8.68 3.84 -8.47
C SER A 244 9.79 4.07 -9.49
N PHE A 245 10.06 3.05 -10.27
CA PHE A 245 10.91 3.11 -11.44
C PHE A 245 10.17 2.46 -12.59
N GLN A 246 10.21 3.09 -13.75
CA GLN A 246 9.55 2.58 -14.94
C GLN A 246 10.38 2.80 -16.19
N ARG A 247 10.24 1.88 -17.11
CA ARG A 247 10.77 1.95 -18.45
C ARG A 247 9.64 1.83 -19.45
N GLN A 248 9.35 2.92 -20.12
CA GLN A 248 8.34 2.93 -21.17
C GLN A 248 9.00 2.83 -22.53
N ARG A 249 8.51 1.93 -23.33
CA ARG A 249 8.87 1.77 -24.73
C ARG A 249 7.76 2.35 -25.60
N GLN A 250 8.13 3.24 -26.51
CA GLN A 250 7.24 3.82 -27.51
C GLN A 250 7.66 3.30 -28.90
N GLY A 251 6.69 2.89 -29.70
CA GLY A 251 6.91 2.37 -31.03
C GLY A 251 7.63 1.03 -31.09
N PHE A 252 7.90 0.57 -32.32
CA PHE A 252 8.61 -0.69 -32.58
C PHE A 252 10.09 -0.44 -32.87
N LYS A 253 10.96 -1.32 -32.37
CA LYS A 253 12.40 -1.23 -32.62
C LYS A 253 12.69 -1.25 -34.14
N GLY A 254 13.37 -0.23 -34.63
CA GLY A 254 13.72 -0.08 -36.03
C GLY A 254 12.73 0.77 -36.84
N THR A 255 11.67 1.33 -36.25
CA THR A 255 10.77 2.27 -36.91
C THR A 255 11.05 3.73 -36.47
N PRO A 256 10.75 4.73 -37.34
CA PRO A 256 10.74 6.13 -36.94
C PRO A 256 9.76 6.32 -35.76
N GLY A 257 10.21 6.97 -34.67
CA GLY A 257 9.40 7.14 -33.46
C GLY A 257 9.66 6.11 -32.36
N PHE A 258 10.60 5.17 -32.56
CA PHE A 258 11.05 4.32 -31.47
C PHE A 258 11.76 5.15 -30.39
N GLY A 259 11.28 5.03 -29.14
CA GLY A 259 11.84 5.70 -28.00
C GLY A 259 11.84 4.82 -26.76
N LEU A 260 12.77 5.07 -25.85
CA LEU A 260 12.83 4.47 -24.53
C LEU A 260 12.88 5.60 -23.51
N ALA A 261 11.89 5.69 -22.65
CA ALA A 261 11.84 6.62 -21.55
C ALA A 261 12.02 5.87 -20.23
N ASN A 262 12.97 6.32 -19.42
CA ASN A 262 13.18 5.83 -18.07
C ASN A 262 12.75 6.93 -17.11
N ASN A 263 11.81 6.63 -16.23
CA ASN A 263 11.30 7.56 -15.25
C ASN A 263 11.37 6.95 -13.86
N PHE A 264 11.67 7.78 -12.88
CA PHE A 264 11.60 7.40 -11.48
C PHE A 264 10.79 8.44 -10.72
N PHE A 265 10.20 8.01 -9.60
CA PHE A 265 9.47 8.88 -8.70
C PHE A 265 9.62 8.41 -7.26
N VAL A 266 9.87 9.37 -6.37
CA VAL A 266 9.98 9.17 -4.93
C VAL A 266 8.92 10.03 -4.25
N ARG A 267 8.09 9.40 -3.42
CA ARG A 267 7.15 10.09 -2.53
C ARG A 267 7.37 9.62 -1.11
N TRP A 268 7.56 10.55 -0.20
CA TRP A 268 7.65 10.25 1.21
C TRP A 268 6.87 11.28 2.01
N ASN A 269 5.92 10.80 2.78
CA ASN A 269 5.16 11.60 3.72
C ASN A 269 5.47 11.14 5.13
N HIS A 270 5.79 12.07 6.02
CA HIS A 270 6.03 11.81 7.43
C HIS A 270 5.34 12.86 8.28
N SER A 271 4.62 12.41 9.29
CA SER A 271 3.99 13.27 10.28
C SER A 271 4.31 12.79 11.69
N GLN A 272 4.85 13.68 12.49
CA GLN A 272 5.09 13.42 13.91
C GLN A 272 3.86 13.83 14.74
N ASP A 273 3.39 12.93 15.61
CA ASP A 273 2.30 13.23 16.56
C ASP A 273 2.78 14.30 17.57
N PRO A 274 2.00 15.39 17.78
CA PRO A 274 2.35 16.42 18.76
C PRO A 274 2.57 15.90 20.18
N ARG A 275 1.92 14.78 20.53
CA ARG A 275 2.05 14.15 21.85
C ARG A 275 3.40 13.48 22.07
N ALA A 276 4.09 13.09 21.00
CA ALA A 276 5.40 12.43 21.09
C ALA A 276 6.47 13.37 21.68
N ARG A 277 6.48 14.62 21.21
CA ARG A 277 7.41 15.66 21.65
C ARG A 277 6.71 17.02 21.60
N PRO A 278 6.13 17.49 22.72
CA PRO A 278 5.36 18.74 22.74
C PRO A 278 6.12 19.97 22.27
N ASN A 279 7.44 19.98 22.46
CA ASN A 279 8.30 21.12 22.13
C ASN A 279 9.04 20.97 20.79
N SER A 280 8.85 19.88 20.07
CA SER A 280 9.55 19.63 18.79
C SER A 280 8.68 18.83 17.86
N ARG A 281 8.56 19.27 16.61
CA ARG A 281 7.76 18.60 15.58
C ARG A 281 8.52 18.54 14.28
N PHE A 282 8.56 17.33 13.69
CA PHE A 282 9.10 17.11 12.37
C PHE A 282 7.99 16.62 11.43
N ASN A 283 7.90 17.25 10.24
CA ASN A 283 7.01 16.84 9.17
C ASN A 283 7.81 16.82 7.86
N ALA A 284 7.50 15.87 7.00
CA ALA A 284 8.08 15.77 5.67
C ALA A 284 7.00 15.45 4.64
N SER A 285 7.08 16.11 3.51
CA SER A 285 6.32 15.79 2.30
C SER A 285 7.30 15.91 1.13
N VAL A 286 7.80 14.77 0.67
CA VAL A 286 8.78 14.70 -0.43
C VAL A 286 8.07 14.16 -1.65
N ASN A 287 8.14 14.90 -2.75
CA ASN A 287 7.73 14.49 -4.08
C ASN A 287 8.84 14.89 -5.03
N PHE A 288 9.55 13.90 -5.54
CA PHE A 288 10.71 14.10 -6.40
C PHE A 288 10.76 13.03 -7.48
N GLY A 289 11.08 13.42 -8.70
CA GLY A 289 11.15 12.48 -9.81
C GLY A 289 11.75 13.07 -11.08
N SER A 290 11.86 12.25 -12.11
CA SER A 290 12.27 12.68 -13.44
C SER A 290 11.23 13.62 -14.06
N SER A 291 11.66 14.62 -14.84
CA SER A 291 10.76 15.61 -15.46
C SER A 291 9.71 14.97 -16.39
N GLY A 292 10.02 13.84 -17.02
CA GLY A 292 9.07 13.09 -17.85
C GLY A 292 8.01 12.28 -17.10
N ASN A 293 8.10 12.19 -15.77
CA ASN A 293 7.26 11.26 -14.99
C ASN A 293 5.76 11.54 -15.14
N PHE A 294 5.33 12.78 -15.15
CA PHE A 294 3.90 13.12 -15.24
C PHE A 294 3.27 12.72 -16.58
N GLN A 295 3.97 12.91 -17.68
CA GLN A 295 3.44 12.65 -19.03
C GLN A 295 3.68 11.22 -19.52
N GLN A 296 4.69 10.55 -18.97
CA GLN A 296 5.15 9.23 -19.41
C GLN A 296 5.01 8.17 -18.30
N ASN A 297 4.11 8.38 -17.34
CA ASN A 297 3.88 7.41 -16.27
C ASN A 297 2.84 6.38 -16.71
N LEU A 298 3.19 5.10 -16.65
CA LEU A 298 2.33 3.96 -16.99
C LEU A 298 1.09 3.85 -16.09
N ASN A 299 1.11 4.48 -14.93
CA ASN A 299 0.07 4.42 -13.89
C ASN A 299 -0.42 5.81 -13.45
N SER A 300 -0.20 6.86 -14.25
CA SER A 300 -0.68 8.20 -13.91
C SER A 300 -2.20 8.28 -13.86
N SER A 301 -2.73 8.93 -12.84
CA SER A 301 -4.11 9.39 -12.86
C SER A 301 -4.26 10.60 -13.82
N GLN A 302 -5.48 10.89 -14.23
CA GLN A 302 -5.74 12.07 -15.07
C GLN A 302 -5.30 13.38 -14.40
N GLU A 303 -5.41 13.46 -13.08
CA GLU A 303 -4.97 14.60 -12.28
C GLU A 303 -3.44 14.72 -12.26
N GLU A 304 -2.73 13.60 -12.09
CA GLU A 304 -1.25 13.57 -12.16
C GLU A 304 -0.75 13.93 -13.55
N TYR A 305 -1.40 13.47 -14.61
CA TYR A 305 -1.05 13.83 -16.00
C TYR A 305 -1.14 15.33 -16.28
N LEU A 306 -2.11 16.02 -15.67
CA LEU A 306 -2.29 17.46 -15.77
C LEU A 306 -1.35 18.26 -14.84
N SER A 307 -0.70 17.60 -13.90
CA SER A 307 0.23 18.23 -12.98
C SER A 307 1.60 18.44 -13.66
N ASN A 308 2.18 19.60 -13.41
CA ASN A 308 3.48 19.96 -14.00
C ASN A 308 4.53 20.32 -12.96
N THR A 309 4.22 20.12 -11.67
CA THR A 309 5.10 20.60 -10.61
C THR A 309 5.28 19.58 -9.52
N PHE A 310 6.53 19.23 -9.21
CA PHE A 310 6.89 18.50 -8.01
C PHE A 310 7.18 19.49 -6.88
N GLN A 311 6.56 19.28 -5.74
CA GLN A 311 6.80 20.08 -4.53
C GLN A 311 7.18 19.18 -3.37
N SER A 312 8.30 19.53 -2.73
CA SER A 312 8.77 18.84 -1.54
C SER A 312 9.02 19.85 -0.42
N SER A 313 8.70 19.44 0.79
CA SER A 313 8.99 20.22 1.99
C SER A 313 9.40 19.32 3.15
N LEU A 314 10.46 19.69 3.82
CA LEU A 314 10.89 19.16 5.10
C LEU A 314 10.81 20.28 6.11
N GLN A 315 10.19 20.04 7.25
CA GLN A 315 10.03 21.08 8.26
C GLN A 315 10.24 20.51 9.67
N TRP A 316 11.13 21.15 10.41
CA TRP A 316 11.35 20.89 11.82
C TRP A 316 11.11 22.17 12.60
N THR A 317 10.17 22.11 13.53
CA THR A 317 9.86 23.22 14.45
C THR A 317 10.22 22.83 15.86
N ALA A 318 10.79 23.74 16.62
CA ALA A 318 11.09 23.52 18.03
C ALA A 318 10.83 24.79 18.84
N ASN A 319 10.23 24.61 20.01
CA ASN A 319 10.09 25.62 21.04
C ASN A 319 11.13 25.34 22.13
N VAL A 320 11.97 26.31 22.44
CA VAL A 320 12.98 26.15 23.51
C VAL A 320 12.30 26.24 24.86
N PRO A 321 12.24 25.16 25.65
CA PRO A 321 11.51 25.15 26.91
C PRO A 321 12.00 26.28 27.89
N ARG A 322 11.07 26.89 28.57
CA ARG A 322 11.32 27.99 29.54
C ARG A 322 11.92 29.27 28.94
N THR A 323 11.97 29.39 27.63
CA THR A 323 12.39 30.62 26.95
C THR A 323 11.31 31.07 25.98
N PRO A 324 11.27 32.33 25.54
CA PRO A 324 10.31 32.79 24.55
C PRO A 324 10.70 32.44 23.12
N PHE A 325 11.74 31.63 22.90
CA PHE A 325 12.25 31.35 21.58
C PHE A 325 11.63 30.11 20.94
N SER A 326 11.29 30.26 19.67
CA SER A 326 10.92 29.16 18.77
C SER A 326 11.76 29.21 17.51
N THR A 327 12.11 28.06 16.99
CA THR A 327 12.86 27.92 15.73
C THR A 327 12.12 27.03 14.76
N ASN A 328 12.28 27.37 13.49
CA ASN A 328 11.82 26.53 12.37
C ASN A 328 12.97 26.38 11.38
N ILE A 329 13.29 25.13 11.07
CA ILE A 329 14.26 24.76 10.04
C ILE A 329 13.47 24.07 8.95
N SER A 330 13.59 24.54 7.72
CA SER A 330 12.92 23.94 6.58
C SER A 330 13.82 23.81 5.36
N ALA A 331 13.49 22.81 4.54
CA ALA A 331 14.00 22.66 3.19
C ALA A 331 12.82 22.53 2.24
N ARG A 332 12.87 23.21 1.12
CA ARG A 332 11.82 23.20 0.09
C ARG A 332 12.44 22.91 -1.27
N HIS A 333 11.77 22.10 -2.05
CA HIS A 333 12.12 21.82 -3.44
C HIS A 333 10.88 22.04 -4.29
N ASN A 334 11.06 22.71 -5.42
CA ASN A 334 10.03 22.93 -6.43
C ASN A 334 10.66 22.68 -7.80
N GLN A 335 10.07 21.77 -8.59
CA GLN A 335 10.52 21.42 -9.92
C GLN A 335 9.34 21.52 -10.88
N ASN A 336 9.49 22.33 -11.93
CA ASN A 336 8.52 22.39 -13.02
C ASN A 336 8.95 21.43 -14.13
N SER A 337 8.15 20.41 -14.39
CA SER A 337 8.46 19.35 -15.35
C SER A 337 8.40 19.80 -16.81
N LEU A 338 7.63 20.86 -17.14
CA LEU A 338 7.55 21.40 -18.51
C LEU A 338 8.75 22.25 -18.86
N THR A 339 9.20 23.10 -17.94
CA THR A 339 10.32 24.00 -18.19
C THR A 339 11.67 23.41 -17.77
N GLY A 340 11.65 22.29 -17.05
CA GLY A 340 12.85 21.68 -16.46
C GLY A 340 13.49 22.54 -15.38
N ASN A 341 12.82 23.60 -14.89
CA ASN A 341 13.41 24.48 -13.87
C ASN A 341 13.20 23.91 -12.47
N VAL A 342 14.28 23.92 -11.70
CA VAL A 342 14.31 23.45 -10.30
C VAL A 342 14.71 24.61 -9.39
N SER A 343 14.02 24.74 -8.27
CA SER A 343 14.33 25.66 -7.19
C SER A 343 14.41 24.90 -5.87
N VAL A 344 15.56 24.96 -5.21
CA VAL A 344 15.82 24.33 -3.92
C VAL A 344 16.16 25.38 -2.89
N THR A 345 15.36 25.51 -1.85
CA THR A 345 15.65 26.40 -0.71
C THR A 345 16.11 25.56 0.46
N VAL A 346 17.40 25.62 0.79
CA VAL A 346 18.05 24.83 1.86
C VAL A 346 19.35 25.47 2.33
N PRO A 347 19.51 25.70 3.66
CA PRO A 347 18.46 25.74 4.66
C PRO A 347 17.60 27.00 4.58
N SER A 348 16.34 26.91 5.03
CA SER A 348 15.58 28.07 5.46
C SER A 348 15.42 27.97 6.99
N LEU A 349 16.00 28.94 7.68
CA LEU A 349 16.02 29.00 9.14
C LEU A 349 15.18 30.19 9.59
N SER A 350 14.30 30.00 10.56
CA SER A 350 13.66 31.11 11.25
C SER A 350 13.79 30.95 12.75
N LEU A 351 14.17 32.02 13.41
CA LEU A 351 14.20 32.12 14.85
C LEU A 351 13.25 33.24 15.27
N ASN A 352 12.28 32.91 16.10
CA ASN A 352 11.28 33.85 16.56
C ASN A 352 11.29 33.92 18.10
N MET A 353 11.22 35.10 18.62
CA MET A 353 11.02 35.37 20.04
C MET A 353 9.61 35.91 20.23
N GLN A 354 8.82 35.18 21.01
CA GLN A 354 7.49 35.62 21.40
C GLN A 354 7.54 36.93 22.19
N ARG A 355 6.48 37.70 22.13
CA ARG A 355 6.34 38.97 22.86
C ARG A 355 6.70 38.78 24.32
N THR A 356 7.74 39.48 24.78
CA THR A 356 8.31 39.36 26.12
C THR A 356 8.60 40.76 26.65
N SER A 357 8.35 41.03 27.94
CA SER A 357 8.71 42.32 28.55
C SER A 357 10.23 42.49 28.59
N LEU A 358 10.68 43.69 28.35
CA LEU A 358 12.09 44.02 28.36
C LEU A 358 12.71 43.72 29.76
N ALA A 359 11.98 43.96 30.84
CA ALA A 359 12.40 43.65 32.21
C ALA A 359 12.73 42.16 32.38
N LYS A 360 11.89 41.27 31.81
CA LYS A 360 12.11 39.82 31.88
C LYS A 360 13.32 39.38 31.06
N LEU A 361 13.58 40.06 29.92
CA LEU A 361 14.75 39.79 29.08
C LEU A 361 16.06 40.14 29.80
N VAL A 362 16.08 41.21 30.57
CA VAL A 362 17.27 41.69 31.34
C VAL A 362 17.40 40.97 32.69
N GLY A 363 16.49 40.02 33.00
CA GLY A 363 16.57 39.24 34.25
C GLY A 363 16.06 39.97 35.50
N LEU A 364 15.33 41.07 35.32
CA LEU A 364 14.71 41.78 36.43
C LEU A 364 13.44 41.05 36.89
N THR A 365 13.37 40.69 38.15
CA THR A 365 12.19 40.02 38.74
C THR A 365 10.99 40.97 38.74
N ALA A 366 9.85 40.50 38.19
CA ALA A 366 8.59 41.20 38.21
C ALA A 366 8.19 41.55 39.66
N GLY A 367 7.97 42.82 39.98
CA GLY A 367 7.53 43.22 41.32
C GLY A 367 7.72 44.69 41.70
N ARG A 368 8.52 45.45 40.98
CA ARG A 368 8.54 46.90 41.06
C ARG A 368 8.16 47.46 39.71
N SER A 369 7.14 48.31 39.64
CA SER A 369 6.68 49.01 38.45
C SER A 369 7.86 49.75 37.74
N SER A 370 8.60 49.00 36.99
CA SER A 370 9.68 49.51 36.16
C SER A 370 9.08 49.92 34.83
N LEU A 371 9.44 51.05 34.30
CA LEU A 371 9.09 51.50 32.94
C LEU A 371 9.41 50.41 31.91
N LEU A 372 10.35 49.51 32.25
CA LEU A 372 10.76 48.36 31.42
C LEU A 372 9.72 47.23 31.34
N ASP A 373 8.81 47.12 32.34
CA ASP A 373 7.71 46.13 32.29
C ASP A 373 6.65 46.48 31.26
N GLY A 374 6.47 47.77 30.99
CA GLY A 374 5.54 48.30 29.98
C GLY A 374 6.05 48.17 28.53
N VAL A 375 7.33 47.85 28.35
CA VAL A 375 7.93 47.69 27.03
C VAL A 375 7.99 46.21 26.67
N ALA A 376 7.26 45.83 25.62
CA ALA A 376 7.31 44.48 25.07
C ALA A 376 8.25 44.45 23.85
N VAL A 377 9.04 43.41 23.75
CA VAL A 377 9.97 43.17 22.64
C VAL A 377 9.58 41.87 21.93
N THR A 378 9.60 41.89 20.59
CA THR A 378 9.56 40.72 19.74
C THR A 378 10.78 40.73 18.81
N TYR A 379 11.31 39.59 18.54
CA TYR A 379 12.41 39.42 17.59
C TYR A 379 12.09 38.30 16.61
N SER A 380 12.36 38.52 15.36
CA SER A 380 12.35 37.48 14.34
C SER A 380 13.57 37.57 13.44
N SER A 381 14.14 36.43 13.14
CA SER A 381 15.24 36.29 12.18
C SER A 381 14.89 35.21 11.16
N GLN A 382 15.14 35.50 9.91
CA GLN A 382 14.91 34.57 8.81
C GLN A 382 16.13 34.54 7.90
N MET A 383 16.69 33.35 7.72
CA MET A 383 17.75 33.07 6.78
C MET A 383 17.22 32.16 5.67
N GLU A 384 17.47 32.51 4.44
CA GLU A 384 17.15 31.68 3.28
C GLU A 384 18.32 31.53 2.36
N ASN A 385 18.55 30.30 1.89
CA ASN A 385 19.52 30.01 0.83
C ASN A 385 18.79 29.26 -0.28
N THR A 386 18.67 29.85 -1.44
CA THR A 386 17.91 29.30 -2.58
C THR A 386 18.84 29.13 -3.79
N LEU A 387 18.82 27.90 -4.34
CA LEU A 387 19.50 27.50 -5.55
C LEU A 387 18.46 27.32 -6.66
N GLN A 388 18.71 27.92 -7.82
CA GLN A 388 17.79 27.84 -8.96
C GLN A 388 18.57 27.54 -10.25
N GLY A 389 18.01 26.65 -11.07
CA GLY A 389 18.55 26.30 -12.38
C GLY A 389 17.78 25.21 -13.08
N PRO A 390 18.16 24.84 -14.30
CA PRO A 390 17.58 23.66 -14.96
C PRO A 390 17.97 22.38 -14.25
N ASP A 391 17.09 21.37 -14.33
CA ASP A 391 17.24 20.07 -13.66
C ASP A 391 18.54 19.34 -14.06
N SER A 392 19.01 19.52 -15.30
CA SER A 392 20.27 18.97 -15.81
C SER A 392 21.48 19.39 -14.99
N LEU A 393 21.47 20.60 -14.41
CA LEU A 393 22.58 21.09 -13.59
C LEU A 393 22.62 20.46 -12.19
N PHE A 394 21.48 20.01 -11.66
CA PHE A 394 21.43 19.32 -10.36
C PHE A 394 21.95 17.88 -10.44
N GLY A 395 21.94 17.27 -11.64
CA GLY A 395 22.49 15.94 -11.89
C GLY A 395 23.96 15.91 -12.36
N ALA A 396 24.50 17.05 -12.81
CA ALA A 396 25.86 17.19 -13.28
C ALA A 396 26.76 17.80 -12.18
N GLN A 397 28.08 17.63 -12.30
CA GLN A 397 29.05 18.27 -11.39
C GLN A 397 29.12 19.80 -11.50
N ASP A 398 28.25 20.41 -12.31
CA ASP A 398 28.30 21.86 -12.66
C ASP A 398 27.40 22.74 -11.80
N TRP A 399 27.28 22.42 -10.50
CA TRP A 399 26.52 23.21 -9.53
C TRP A 399 26.94 24.70 -9.46
N ARG A 400 28.14 25.07 -10.01
CA ARG A 400 28.64 26.45 -10.09
C ARG A 400 27.79 27.35 -10.99
N ASN A 401 27.06 26.77 -11.93
CA ASN A 401 26.21 27.51 -12.87
C ASN A 401 24.78 27.73 -12.32
N LEU A 402 24.49 27.25 -11.11
CA LEU A 402 23.21 27.52 -10.45
C LEU A 402 23.16 28.97 -9.95
N LYS A 403 22.01 29.61 -10.10
CA LYS A 403 21.74 30.90 -9.48
C LYS A 403 21.52 30.69 -7.98
N ILE A 404 22.43 31.24 -7.18
CA ILE A 404 22.37 31.15 -5.72
C ILE A 404 21.83 32.49 -5.20
N ARG A 405 20.84 32.46 -4.33
CA ARG A 405 20.32 33.60 -3.58
C ARG A 405 20.35 33.27 -2.11
N ASN A 406 21.05 34.02 -1.33
CA ASN A 406 21.14 33.85 0.11
C ASN A 406 21.07 35.19 0.83
N GLY A 407 20.43 35.19 1.96
CA GLY A 407 20.27 36.38 2.77
C GLY A 407 19.73 36.07 4.16
N LEU A 408 19.95 37.02 5.02
CA LEU A 408 19.47 36.97 6.40
C LEU A 408 18.72 38.28 6.66
N LYS A 409 17.53 38.15 7.22
CA LYS A 409 16.70 39.26 7.69
C LYS A 409 16.57 39.19 9.21
N HIS A 410 16.78 40.33 9.84
CA HIS A 410 16.46 40.54 11.25
C HIS A 410 15.35 41.56 11.38
N ASN A 411 14.39 41.30 12.27
CA ASN A 411 13.35 42.26 12.65
C ASN A 411 13.24 42.31 14.16
N ILE A 412 13.41 43.50 14.71
CA ILE A 412 13.21 43.77 16.14
C ILE A 412 12.05 44.76 16.25
N LYS A 413 11.02 44.38 17.00
CA LYS A 413 9.90 45.28 17.27
C LYS A 413 9.75 45.49 18.77
N MET A 414 9.77 46.75 19.18
CA MET A 414 9.51 47.18 20.56
C MET A 414 8.19 47.93 20.57
N SER A 415 7.33 47.61 21.52
CA SER A 415 6.03 48.28 21.69
C SER A 415 5.76 48.53 23.15
N SER A 416 5.28 49.71 23.45
CA SER A 416 4.81 50.05 24.82
C SER A 416 3.35 50.48 24.76
N SER A 417 2.62 50.22 25.80
CA SER A 417 1.28 50.78 25.99
C SER A 417 1.20 51.48 27.34
N SER A 418 0.87 52.74 27.31
CA SER A 418 0.66 53.51 28.53
C SER A 418 -0.60 54.37 28.36
N SER A 419 -1.31 54.64 29.43
CA SER A 419 -2.46 55.53 29.47
C SER A 419 -2.20 56.70 30.40
N ILE A 420 -2.39 57.90 29.93
CA ILE A 420 -2.30 59.13 30.71
C ILE A 420 -3.70 59.77 30.67
N GLY A 421 -4.45 59.55 31.74
CA GLY A 421 -5.87 59.98 31.81
C GLY A 421 -6.72 59.26 30.73
N PHE A 422 -7.33 60.03 29.84
CA PHE A 422 -8.17 59.50 28.73
C PHE A 422 -7.37 59.16 27.47
N ILE A 423 -6.09 59.40 27.43
CA ILE A 423 -5.25 59.21 26.25
C ILE A 423 -4.45 57.90 26.39
N SER A 424 -4.65 56.97 25.46
CA SER A 424 -3.84 55.77 25.36
C SER A 424 -2.74 55.99 24.32
N LEU A 425 -1.50 55.82 24.73
CA LEU A 425 -0.33 55.92 23.89
C LEU A 425 0.23 54.53 23.65
N ALA A 426 0.41 54.12 22.39
CA ALA A 426 0.97 52.84 22.01
C ALA A 426 2.15 53.00 21.03
N PRO A 427 3.27 53.61 21.47
CA PRO A 427 4.43 53.77 20.58
C PRO A 427 4.99 52.41 20.17
N THR A 428 5.38 52.32 18.89
CA THR A 428 6.01 51.15 18.34
C THR A 428 7.28 51.59 17.60
N PHE A 429 8.38 50.92 17.95
CA PHE A 429 9.65 51.02 17.22
C PHE A 429 9.89 49.72 16.48
N THR A 430 10.25 49.79 15.19
CA THR A 430 10.61 48.62 14.36
C THR A 430 11.97 48.86 13.71
N TYR A 431 12.85 47.89 13.87
CA TYR A 431 14.16 47.88 13.21
C TYR A 431 14.25 46.65 12.33
N ASP A 432 14.51 46.86 11.04
CA ASP A 432 14.74 45.84 10.02
C ASP A 432 16.17 45.92 9.49
N GLN A 433 16.85 44.78 9.50
CA GLN A 433 18.17 44.62 8.93
C GLN A 433 18.15 43.50 7.89
N TYR A 434 18.79 43.73 6.75
CA TYR A 434 18.93 42.78 5.66
C TYR A 434 20.40 42.61 5.32
N ASP A 435 20.88 41.39 5.41
CA ASP A 435 22.25 41.01 5.07
C ASP A 435 22.20 40.07 3.85
N SER A 436 22.81 40.46 2.76
CA SER A 436 23.00 39.63 1.56
C SER A 436 24.43 39.12 1.51
N PHE A 437 24.60 37.82 1.34
CA PHE A 437 25.92 37.19 1.27
C PHE A 437 26.47 37.11 -0.17
N GLN A 438 25.72 37.66 -1.14
CA GLN A 438 26.17 37.78 -2.53
C GLN A 438 26.36 39.23 -2.94
N ARG A 439 27.49 39.51 -3.58
CA ARG A 439 27.73 40.77 -4.23
C ARG A 439 27.11 40.72 -5.62
N LEU A 440 26.14 41.59 -5.90
CA LEU A 440 25.63 41.84 -7.24
C LEU A 440 26.64 42.72 -7.95
N ASP A 441 27.49 42.16 -8.84
CA ASP A 441 28.20 42.94 -9.80
C ASP A 441 27.26 43.34 -10.93
N VAL A 442 26.73 44.55 -10.85
CA VAL A 442 25.99 45.18 -11.95
C VAL A 442 26.98 45.62 -12.97
N THR A 443 27.26 44.84 -13.99
CA THR A 443 27.92 45.34 -15.23
C THR A 443 26.86 46.09 -16.00
N GLU A 444 27.00 47.43 -16.06
CA GLU A 444 26.29 48.24 -17.03
C GLU A 444 26.72 47.76 -18.44
N VAL A 445 25.80 47.13 -19.14
CA VAL A 445 25.95 46.86 -20.56
C VAL A 445 25.75 48.24 -21.25
N PRO A 446 26.77 48.80 -21.89
CA PRO A 446 26.55 50.05 -22.61
C PRO A 446 25.53 49.76 -23.70
N VAL A 447 24.38 50.45 -23.63
CA VAL A 447 23.40 50.48 -24.71
C VAL A 447 24.13 51.06 -25.93
N GLY A 448 24.44 50.18 -26.86
CA GLY A 448 25.20 50.51 -28.05
C GLY A 448 24.52 51.55 -28.87
N ALA A 449 25.35 52.42 -29.42
CA ALA A 449 25.05 53.41 -30.41
C ALA A 449 24.55 52.77 -31.72
#